data_9f2aeb0f603b76ce664923b795a9d11a
#
_entry.id   9f2aeb0f603b76ce664923b795a9d11a
#
_cell.length_a   1.000
_cell.length_b   1.000
_cell.length_c   1.000
_cell.angle_alpha   90.00
_cell.angle_beta   90.00
_cell.angle_gamma   90.00
#
_symmetry.space_group_name_H-M   'P 1'
#
loop_
_entity.id
_entity.type
_entity.pdbx_description
1 polymer ?
#
loop_
_entity_poly.entity_id
_entity_poly.type
_entity_poly.pdbx_seq_one_letter_code
_entity_poly.pdbx_strand_id
1 'polypeptide(L)'
;MSKIIVQDKLPRWRGFNILHMFSKSSNEPLREDDYKFISDHGFDFIRVPLNYLFWILNNNPRDINWDIFKKIDDIINLGIKYKLHINLNFHRGPGFSVNREIQEPYSLGKDQKALDDFSYHWQLFAERYKQIPSKQLSFNLINETAGTPDEFTREDYEKVIRFTVNSIKSIDPERLIIIDGINYGNIPCPELADLKIAQSCRGYLPITLTHYKANWMKEAELYPIPKWPGAPHNEKLWDYEVMKNHYDDWVKLADMGIGIHCGEFGVFNKTPHNVALSWMEDLLINLTSHNIGFALWGFRGAFGIVDSNRSDVVYEKYLGYNIDRKMFDLLLKY
;
A
#
# COMPACT_ATOMS: atom_id res chain seq x y z
N MET A 1 2.84 -32.37 -16.31
CA MET A 1 2.34 -31.04 -16.70
C MET A 1 1.98 -30.31 -15.42
N SER A 2 2.86 -29.48 -14.90
CA SER A 2 2.56 -28.62 -13.75
C SER A 2 1.51 -27.61 -14.20
N LYS A 3 0.34 -27.62 -13.58
CA LYS A 3 -0.64 -26.55 -13.75
C LYS A 3 0.06 -25.23 -13.38
N ILE A 4 0.25 -24.36 -14.38
CA ILE A 4 0.56 -22.96 -14.16
C ILE A 4 -0.56 -22.48 -13.22
N ILE A 5 -0.22 -22.19 -11.98
CA ILE A 5 -1.15 -21.55 -11.05
C ILE A 5 -1.26 -20.12 -11.58
N VAL A 6 -2.24 -19.90 -12.45
CA VAL A 6 -2.69 -18.57 -12.80
C VAL A 6 -3.14 -17.96 -11.49
N GLN A 7 -2.57 -16.83 -11.10
CA GLN A 7 -2.83 -16.21 -9.81
C GLN A 7 -4.20 -15.51 -9.86
N ASP A 8 -5.25 -16.29 -10.00
CA ASP A 8 -6.60 -15.80 -10.15
C ASP A 8 -7.17 -15.25 -8.84
N LYS A 9 -6.54 -15.51 -7.69
CA LYS A 9 -6.98 -14.95 -6.39
C LYS A 9 -5.79 -14.83 -5.44
N LEU A 10 -5.64 -13.65 -4.83
CA LEU A 10 -4.73 -13.47 -3.71
C LEU A 10 -5.28 -14.18 -2.46
N PRO A 11 -4.41 -14.72 -1.58
CA PRO A 11 -4.81 -15.02 -0.22
C PRO A 11 -5.39 -13.75 0.44
N ARG A 12 -6.33 -13.93 1.36
CA ARG A 12 -6.84 -12.82 2.16
C ARG A 12 -5.80 -12.41 3.21
N TRP A 13 -4.67 -11.89 2.75
CA TRP A 13 -3.61 -11.42 3.62
C TRP A 13 -4.08 -10.27 4.51
N ARG A 14 -3.64 -10.30 5.77
CA ARG A 14 -3.94 -9.25 6.74
C ARG A 14 -2.65 -8.74 7.36
N GLY A 15 -2.47 -7.44 7.44
CA GLY A 15 -1.23 -6.92 7.99
C GLY A 15 -1.11 -5.41 8.01
N PHE A 16 0.12 -4.95 7.82
CA PHE A 16 0.49 -3.57 8.04
C PHE A 16 1.45 -3.05 6.97
N ASN A 17 1.44 -1.75 6.78
CA ASN A 17 2.55 -1.05 6.16
C ASN A 17 3.63 -0.78 7.21
N ILE A 18 4.91 -1.00 6.88
CA ILE A 18 6.05 -0.65 7.73
C ILE A 18 6.98 0.29 6.98
N LEU A 19 7.29 1.44 7.59
CA LEU A 19 7.86 2.59 6.91
C LEU A 19 9.40 2.66 7.01
N HIS A 20 10.09 1.53 6.83
CA HIS A 20 11.57 1.44 6.97
C HIS A 20 12.36 2.25 5.95
N MET A 21 11.83 2.48 4.75
CA MET A 21 12.49 3.20 3.67
C MET A 21 11.54 4.13 2.92
N PHE A 22 10.56 4.66 3.64
CA PHE A 22 9.51 5.51 3.10
C PHE A 22 9.99 6.93 2.79
N SER A 23 10.61 7.58 3.77
CA SER A 23 11.13 8.94 3.65
C SER A 23 12.39 9.12 4.47
N LYS A 24 13.35 9.93 3.97
CA LYS A 24 14.57 10.23 4.73
C LYS A 24 14.29 11.03 6.01
N SER A 25 13.19 11.78 6.06
CA SER A 25 12.78 12.56 7.23
C SER A 25 11.98 11.78 8.27
N SER A 26 11.32 10.68 7.87
CA SER A 26 10.43 9.90 8.73
C SER A 26 10.67 8.38 8.60
N ASN A 27 11.93 8.00 8.52
CA ASN A 27 12.32 6.61 8.34
C ASN A 27 12.26 5.84 9.66
N GLU A 28 11.55 4.72 9.68
CA GLU A 28 11.51 3.81 10.83
C GLU A 28 12.73 2.87 10.84
N PRO A 29 13.35 2.62 11.99
CA PRO A 29 14.39 1.61 12.08
C PRO A 29 13.82 0.21 11.86
N LEU A 30 14.61 -0.69 11.27
CA LEU A 30 14.27 -2.10 11.18
C LEU A 30 14.28 -2.70 12.60
N ARG A 31 13.14 -3.26 12.99
CA ARG A 31 12.93 -3.90 14.30
C ARG A 31 12.39 -5.30 14.11
N GLU A 32 13.18 -6.28 14.40
CA GLU A 32 12.79 -7.68 14.30
C GLU A 32 11.56 -8.01 15.16
N ASP A 33 11.48 -7.41 16.35
CA ASP A 33 10.35 -7.62 17.28
C ASP A 33 9.01 -7.23 16.67
N ASP A 34 8.95 -6.25 15.77
CA ASP A 34 7.71 -5.86 15.08
C ASP A 34 7.23 -6.99 14.16
N TYR A 35 8.14 -7.62 13.40
CA TYR A 35 7.82 -8.78 12.55
C TYR A 35 7.33 -9.96 13.37
N LYS A 36 8.04 -10.24 14.45
CA LYS A 36 7.65 -11.29 15.40
C LYS A 36 6.27 -11.03 15.98
N PHE A 37 6.01 -9.82 16.47
CA PHE A 37 4.72 -9.42 17.04
C PHE A 37 3.58 -9.60 16.01
N ILE A 38 3.76 -9.12 14.80
CA ILE A 38 2.77 -9.20 13.72
C ILE A 38 2.44 -10.67 13.43
N SER A 39 3.46 -11.52 13.28
CA SER A 39 3.28 -12.96 13.02
C SER A 39 2.64 -13.70 14.20
N ASP A 40 3.10 -13.46 15.43
CA ASP A 40 2.59 -14.13 16.63
C ASP A 40 1.08 -13.87 16.87
N HIS A 41 0.56 -12.77 16.32
CA HIS A 41 -0.87 -12.42 16.42
C HIS A 41 -1.69 -12.81 15.17
N GLY A 42 -1.13 -13.65 14.30
CA GLY A 42 -1.86 -14.24 13.17
C GLY A 42 -2.06 -13.30 11.98
N PHE A 43 -1.31 -12.22 11.90
CA PHE A 43 -1.15 -11.46 10.67
C PHE A 43 -0.09 -12.14 9.78
N ASP A 44 -0.21 -11.95 8.47
CA ASP A 44 0.60 -12.69 7.49
C ASP A 44 1.15 -11.83 6.35
N PHE A 45 1.01 -10.50 6.45
CA PHE A 45 1.36 -9.58 5.38
C PHE A 45 2.05 -8.31 5.90
N ILE A 46 3.11 -7.90 5.20
CA ILE A 46 3.75 -6.60 5.38
C ILE A 46 3.96 -5.95 4.02
N ARG A 47 3.40 -4.76 3.83
CA ARG A 47 3.74 -3.88 2.72
C ARG A 47 4.86 -2.94 3.16
N VAL A 48 5.88 -2.79 2.31
CA VAL A 48 7.05 -1.95 2.57
C VAL A 48 7.11 -0.85 1.52
N PRO A 49 6.60 0.35 1.83
CA PRO A 49 6.75 1.52 0.97
C PRO A 49 8.24 1.92 0.87
N LEU A 50 8.75 1.95 -0.35
CA LEU A 50 10.15 2.24 -0.66
C LEU A 50 10.29 3.55 -1.44
N ASN A 51 11.33 4.29 -1.13
CA ASN A 51 11.73 5.48 -1.87
C ASN A 51 13.08 5.22 -2.55
N TYR A 52 13.10 5.24 -3.87
CA TYR A 52 14.30 4.92 -4.66
C TYR A 52 15.51 5.82 -4.36
N LEU A 53 15.29 7.02 -3.85
CA LEU A 53 16.37 7.93 -3.45
C LEU A 53 17.26 7.39 -2.32
N PHE A 54 16.85 6.32 -1.62
CA PHE A 54 17.71 5.67 -0.64
C PHE A 54 18.86 4.90 -1.26
N TRP A 55 18.66 4.29 -2.43
CA TRP A 55 19.65 3.40 -3.04
C TRP A 55 20.27 3.92 -4.33
N ILE A 56 20.11 5.20 -4.62
CA ILE A 56 20.89 5.86 -5.68
C ILE A 56 21.96 6.79 -5.11
N LEU A 57 23.03 6.99 -5.88
CA LEU A 57 24.10 7.94 -5.58
C LEU A 57 24.01 9.13 -6.53
N ASN A 58 24.49 10.29 -6.08
CA ASN A 58 24.64 11.50 -6.91
C ASN A 58 23.37 11.95 -7.64
N ASN A 59 22.17 11.62 -7.11
CA ASN A 59 20.87 11.81 -7.77
C ASN A 59 20.81 11.19 -9.19
N ASN A 60 21.63 10.17 -9.45
CA ASN A 60 21.62 9.45 -10.71
C ASN A 60 20.90 8.11 -10.54
N PRO A 61 19.75 7.87 -11.20
CA PRO A 61 19.01 6.61 -11.09
C PRO A 61 19.82 5.37 -11.54
N ARG A 62 20.89 5.54 -12.30
CA ARG A 62 21.76 4.44 -12.76
C ARG A 62 22.97 4.15 -11.87
N ASP A 63 23.23 5.03 -10.90
CA ASP A 63 24.33 4.87 -9.96
C ASP A 63 23.81 4.29 -8.64
N ILE A 64 24.01 2.98 -8.46
CA ILE A 64 23.33 2.20 -7.41
C ILE A 64 24.23 2.02 -6.19
N ASN A 65 23.72 2.38 -5.02
CA ASN A 65 24.31 2.05 -3.72
C ASN A 65 23.87 0.64 -3.27
N TRP A 66 24.67 -0.35 -3.60
CA TRP A 66 24.39 -1.75 -3.29
C TRP A 66 24.35 -2.08 -1.79
N ASP A 67 24.93 -1.27 -0.93
CA ASP A 67 24.87 -1.50 0.52
C ASP A 67 23.46 -1.28 1.08
N ILE A 68 22.68 -0.43 0.43
CA ILE A 68 21.28 -0.22 0.81
C ILE A 68 20.41 -1.45 0.48
N PHE A 69 20.73 -2.19 -0.57
CA PHE A 69 20.01 -3.42 -0.90
C PHE A 69 20.14 -4.48 0.20
N LYS A 70 21.23 -4.50 0.99
CA LYS A 70 21.36 -5.37 2.17
C LYS A 70 20.25 -5.12 3.20
N LYS A 71 19.80 -3.86 3.36
CA LYS A 71 18.67 -3.54 4.24
C LYS A 71 17.35 -4.10 3.69
N ILE A 72 17.17 -4.09 2.37
CA ILE A 72 16.00 -4.69 1.74
C ILE A 72 16.05 -6.22 1.87
N ASP A 73 17.24 -6.82 1.72
CA ASP A 73 17.45 -8.25 1.99
C ASP A 73 17.06 -8.61 3.42
N ASP A 74 17.48 -7.81 4.41
CA ASP A 74 17.15 -8.03 5.83
C ASP A 74 15.63 -7.97 6.07
N ILE A 75 14.93 -7.01 5.45
CA ILE A 75 13.46 -6.90 5.50
C ILE A 75 12.81 -8.20 4.98
N ILE A 76 13.26 -8.67 3.81
CA ILE A 76 12.73 -9.88 3.18
C ILE A 76 13.06 -11.12 4.04
N ASN A 77 14.27 -11.22 4.56
CA ASN A 77 14.70 -12.32 5.41
C ASN A 77 13.88 -12.39 6.72
N LEU A 78 13.55 -11.26 7.33
CA LEU A 78 12.64 -11.22 8.47
C LEU A 78 11.22 -11.68 8.08
N GLY A 79 10.71 -11.27 6.91
CA GLY A 79 9.47 -11.80 6.38
C GLY A 79 9.49 -13.33 6.25
N ILE A 80 10.52 -13.89 5.66
CA ILE A 80 10.70 -15.34 5.51
C ILE A 80 10.78 -16.01 6.88
N LYS A 81 11.58 -15.47 7.80
CA LYS A 81 11.77 -15.99 9.16
C LYS A 81 10.45 -16.09 9.93
N TYR A 82 9.63 -15.07 9.82
CA TYR A 82 8.35 -14.97 10.54
C TYR A 82 7.13 -15.37 9.70
N LYS A 83 7.33 -15.96 8.51
CA LYS A 83 6.26 -16.42 7.60
C LYS A 83 5.27 -15.31 7.20
N LEU A 84 5.77 -14.11 7.05
CA LEU A 84 5.03 -12.94 6.58
C LEU A 84 5.29 -12.76 5.09
N HIS A 85 4.24 -12.55 4.30
CA HIS A 85 4.40 -12.14 2.92
C HIS A 85 4.90 -10.71 2.85
N ILE A 86 6.00 -10.47 2.13
CA ILE A 86 6.54 -9.12 1.94
C ILE A 86 6.10 -8.58 0.58
N ASN A 87 5.48 -7.41 0.60
CA ASN A 87 5.11 -6.67 -0.59
C ASN A 87 5.96 -5.40 -0.71
N LEU A 88 6.92 -5.40 -1.63
CA LEU A 88 7.77 -4.23 -1.88
C LEU A 88 7.04 -3.27 -2.80
N ASN A 89 6.86 -2.04 -2.36
CA ASN A 89 6.17 -1.01 -3.12
C ASN A 89 7.10 0.15 -3.46
N PHE A 90 7.16 0.58 -4.72
CA PHE A 90 7.75 1.88 -5.03
C PHE A 90 6.74 2.99 -4.68
N HIS A 91 6.85 3.48 -3.45
CA HIS A 91 6.09 4.66 -3.01
C HIS A 91 6.60 5.92 -3.70
N ARG A 92 7.89 5.93 -3.99
CA ARG A 92 8.57 6.85 -4.88
C ARG A 92 9.48 6.07 -5.82
N GLY A 93 9.27 6.23 -7.11
CA GLY A 93 10.11 5.69 -8.16
C GLY A 93 10.65 6.79 -9.09
N PRO A 94 11.62 6.50 -9.97
CA PRO A 94 12.07 7.45 -10.95
C PRO A 94 10.91 8.04 -11.75
N GLY A 95 10.80 9.36 -11.76
CA GLY A 95 9.78 10.10 -12.48
C GLY A 95 8.41 10.19 -11.82
N PHE A 96 8.20 9.59 -10.64
CA PHE A 96 6.92 9.69 -9.94
C PHE A 96 7.03 9.63 -8.43
N SER A 97 6.26 10.49 -7.76
CA SER A 97 5.94 10.39 -6.34
C SER A 97 4.60 11.06 -6.06
N VAL A 98 3.75 10.42 -5.25
CA VAL A 98 2.54 11.06 -4.72
C VAL A 98 2.91 12.21 -3.77
N ASN A 99 4.01 12.09 -3.04
CA ASN A 99 4.56 13.14 -2.18
C ASN A 99 5.40 14.12 -3.00
N ARG A 100 4.93 15.35 -3.14
CA ARG A 100 5.52 16.38 -4.02
C ARG A 100 6.62 17.22 -3.35
N GLU A 101 7.08 16.86 -2.16
CA GLU A 101 8.14 17.61 -1.44
C GLU A 101 9.43 17.76 -2.26
N ILE A 102 9.76 16.73 -3.06
CA ILE A 102 10.90 16.76 -3.98
C ILE A 102 10.36 16.48 -5.38
N GLN A 103 10.57 17.45 -6.28
CA GLN A 103 10.15 17.30 -7.67
C GLN A 103 11.06 16.31 -8.41
N GLU A 104 10.47 15.40 -9.15
CA GLU A 104 11.21 14.53 -10.06
C GLU A 104 11.67 15.32 -11.30
N PRO A 105 12.89 15.07 -11.81
CA PRO A 105 13.42 15.81 -12.97
C PRO A 105 12.72 15.46 -14.28
N TYR A 106 12.03 14.32 -14.33
CA TYR A 106 11.28 13.81 -15.48
C TYR A 106 9.96 13.22 -15.03
N SER A 107 8.98 13.13 -15.93
CA SER A 107 7.65 12.56 -15.64
C SER A 107 7.56 11.12 -16.12
N LEU A 108 7.24 10.19 -15.23
CA LEU A 108 7.10 8.75 -15.56
C LEU A 108 6.05 8.49 -16.65
N GLY A 109 4.95 9.25 -16.68
CA GLY A 109 3.91 9.08 -17.68
C GLY A 109 4.27 9.66 -19.05
N LYS A 110 5.19 10.64 -19.12
CA LYS A 110 5.44 11.45 -20.32
C LYS A 110 6.84 11.24 -20.90
N ASP A 111 7.85 10.99 -20.07
CA ASP A 111 9.24 10.93 -20.50
C ASP A 111 9.75 9.48 -20.59
N GLN A 112 10.21 9.11 -21.79
CA GLN A 112 10.78 7.77 -22.01
C GLN A 112 11.95 7.48 -21.07
N LYS A 113 12.79 8.48 -20.78
CA LYS A 113 13.90 8.33 -19.84
C LYS A 113 13.42 7.92 -18.43
N ALA A 114 12.34 8.54 -17.93
CA ALA A 114 11.80 8.16 -16.62
C ALA A 114 11.26 6.73 -16.64
N LEU A 115 10.58 6.34 -17.71
CA LEU A 115 10.08 4.96 -17.90
C LEU A 115 11.22 3.93 -17.94
N ASP A 116 12.28 4.23 -18.67
CA ASP A 116 13.47 3.37 -18.77
C ASP A 116 14.17 3.24 -17.40
N ASP A 117 14.30 4.32 -16.65
CA ASP A 117 14.90 4.30 -15.32
C ASP A 117 13.99 3.58 -14.30
N PHE A 118 12.69 3.82 -14.34
CA PHE A 118 11.73 3.12 -13.49
C PHE A 118 11.73 1.60 -13.73
N SER A 119 11.70 1.21 -15.00
CA SER A 119 11.75 -0.20 -15.38
C SER A 119 13.09 -0.85 -15.00
N TYR A 120 14.22 -0.14 -15.19
CA TYR A 120 15.54 -0.61 -14.77
C TYR A 120 15.58 -0.92 -13.27
N HIS A 121 15.04 -0.06 -12.42
CA HIS A 121 15.02 -0.36 -10.99
C HIS A 121 14.20 -1.63 -10.69
N TRP A 122 13.05 -1.83 -11.32
CA TRP A 122 12.30 -3.07 -11.14
C TRP A 122 13.04 -4.30 -11.70
N GLN A 123 13.81 -4.16 -12.79
CA GLN A 123 14.69 -5.23 -13.28
C GLN A 123 15.77 -5.61 -12.27
N LEU A 124 16.36 -4.63 -11.56
CA LEU A 124 17.32 -4.90 -10.48
C LEU A 124 16.68 -5.72 -9.36
N PHE A 125 15.45 -5.38 -8.95
CA PHE A 125 14.70 -6.15 -7.96
C PHE A 125 14.34 -7.55 -8.48
N ALA A 126 13.89 -7.66 -9.71
CA ALA A 126 13.55 -8.95 -10.31
C ALA A 126 14.79 -9.86 -10.35
N GLU A 127 15.93 -9.36 -10.84
CA GLU A 127 17.17 -10.16 -10.92
C GLU A 127 17.67 -10.59 -9.54
N ARG A 128 17.64 -9.68 -8.55
CA ARG A 128 18.11 -9.95 -7.19
C ARG A 128 17.27 -10.99 -6.47
N TYR A 129 15.94 -10.93 -6.66
CA TYR A 129 14.99 -11.69 -5.84
C TYR A 129 14.28 -12.83 -6.60
N LYS A 130 14.67 -13.17 -7.83
CA LYS A 130 14.03 -14.24 -8.63
C LYS A 130 14.02 -15.62 -7.98
N GLN A 131 14.91 -15.88 -7.00
CA GLN A 131 14.94 -17.13 -6.27
C GLN A 131 13.94 -17.17 -5.08
N ILE A 132 13.34 -16.05 -4.72
CA ILE A 132 12.37 -15.97 -3.63
C ILE A 132 10.97 -16.20 -4.22
N PRO A 133 10.24 -17.24 -3.81
CA PRO A 133 8.93 -17.54 -4.39
C PRO A 133 7.90 -16.42 -4.20
N SER A 134 7.00 -16.27 -5.17
CA SER A 134 5.91 -15.28 -5.13
C SER A 134 4.95 -15.44 -3.94
N LYS A 135 4.89 -16.60 -3.30
CA LYS A 135 4.16 -16.78 -2.04
C LYS A 135 4.79 -16.05 -0.84
N GLN A 136 6.06 -15.62 -0.95
CA GLN A 136 6.80 -14.91 0.09
C GLN A 136 7.07 -13.45 -0.27
N LEU A 137 7.15 -13.12 -1.56
CA LEU A 137 7.52 -11.80 -2.03
C LEU A 137 6.71 -11.39 -3.26
N SER A 138 6.14 -10.20 -3.23
CA SER A 138 5.48 -9.56 -4.37
C SER A 138 6.01 -8.13 -4.60
N PHE A 139 5.80 -7.62 -5.80
CA PHE A 139 6.17 -6.27 -6.21
C PHE A 139 4.91 -5.44 -6.45
N ASN A 140 4.77 -4.32 -5.74
CA ASN A 140 3.74 -3.33 -5.97
C ASN A 140 4.36 -2.14 -6.71
N LEU A 141 4.08 -2.03 -8.00
CA LEU A 141 4.94 -1.29 -8.93
C LEU A 141 5.03 0.18 -8.64
N ILE A 142 3.91 0.85 -8.38
CA ILE A 142 3.86 2.29 -8.17
C ILE A 142 2.70 2.64 -7.26
N ASN A 143 2.92 3.62 -6.39
CA ASN A 143 1.94 4.05 -5.40
C ASN A 143 1.03 5.15 -5.95
N GLU A 144 -0.30 4.96 -5.86
CA GLU A 144 -1.33 5.99 -5.84
C GLU A 144 -1.26 7.05 -6.97
N THR A 145 -1.26 6.62 -8.22
CA THR A 145 -1.33 7.56 -9.34
C THR A 145 -2.69 8.27 -9.40
N ALA A 146 -2.67 9.58 -9.65
CA ALA A 146 -3.90 10.38 -9.69
C ALA A 146 -4.80 10.00 -10.87
N GLY A 147 -4.24 9.59 -12.02
CA GLY A 147 -5.01 9.29 -13.22
C GLY A 147 -5.60 10.53 -13.88
N THR A 148 -4.99 11.71 -13.67
CA THR A 148 -5.46 12.99 -14.23
C THR A 148 -4.66 13.41 -15.46
N PRO A 149 -5.27 14.15 -16.42
CA PRO A 149 -4.57 14.59 -17.64
C PRO A 149 -3.30 15.39 -17.40
N ASP A 150 -3.25 16.15 -16.30
CA ASP A 150 -2.10 17.03 -16.02
C ASP A 150 -0.90 16.29 -15.48
N GLU A 151 -1.09 15.12 -14.84
CA GLU A 151 -0.03 14.39 -14.17
C GLU A 151 0.30 13.07 -14.85
N PHE A 152 -0.68 12.19 -14.94
CA PHE A 152 -0.50 10.80 -15.33
C PHE A 152 -1.85 10.23 -15.77
N THR A 153 -2.15 10.25 -17.07
CA THR A 153 -3.44 9.77 -17.57
C THR A 153 -3.60 8.26 -17.38
N ARG A 154 -4.81 7.76 -17.56
CA ARG A 154 -5.09 6.32 -17.54
C ARG A 154 -4.29 5.58 -18.63
N GLU A 155 -4.18 6.17 -19.80
CA GLU A 155 -3.42 5.62 -20.94
C GLU A 155 -1.91 5.64 -20.66
N ASP A 156 -1.38 6.70 -20.04
CA ASP A 156 0.01 6.76 -19.61
C ASP A 156 0.28 5.67 -18.57
N TYR A 157 -0.64 5.49 -17.60
CA TYR A 157 -0.55 4.46 -16.59
C TYR A 157 -0.52 3.06 -17.20
N GLU A 158 -1.45 2.75 -18.11
CA GLU A 158 -1.48 1.48 -18.82
C GLU A 158 -0.16 1.20 -19.55
N LYS A 159 0.37 2.18 -20.30
CA LYS A 159 1.67 2.08 -20.98
C LYS A 159 2.81 1.75 -20.01
N VAL A 160 2.90 2.48 -18.89
CA VAL A 160 3.95 2.27 -17.89
C VAL A 160 3.86 0.89 -17.26
N ILE A 161 2.65 0.46 -16.88
CA ILE A 161 2.45 -0.85 -16.27
C ILE A 161 2.79 -1.96 -17.24
N ARG A 162 2.27 -1.94 -18.47
CA ARG A 162 2.58 -2.97 -19.49
C ARG A 162 4.07 -3.08 -19.76
N PHE A 163 4.75 -1.96 -19.93
CA PHE A 163 6.20 -1.93 -20.17
C PHE A 163 6.97 -2.54 -18.99
N THR A 164 6.64 -2.12 -17.77
CA THR A 164 7.33 -2.57 -16.55
C THR A 164 7.05 -4.04 -16.25
N VAL A 165 5.80 -4.49 -16.38
CA VAL A 165 5.43 -5.90 -16.20
C VAL A 165 6.19 -6.79 -17.17
N ASN A 166 6.25 -6.45 -18.44
CA ASN A 166 6.99 -7.20 -19.45
C ASN A 166 8.48 -7.28 -19.10
N SER A 167 9.07 -6.19 -18.64
CA SER A 167 10.47 -6.13 -18.21
C SER A 167 10.75 -7.03 -17.02
N ILE A 168 9.89 -7.04 -16.01
CA ILE A 168 10.00 -7.93 -14.84
C ILE A 168 9.83 -9.39 -15.27
N LYS A 169 8.77 -9.69 -16.04
CA LYS A 169 8.43 -11.05 -16.45
C LYS A 169 9.47 -11.68 -17.37
N SER A 170 10.27 -10.88 -18.09
CA SER A 170 11.39 -11.38 -18.89
C SER A 170 12.54 -11.94 -18.02
N ILE A 171 12.63 -11.53 -16.76
CA ILE A 171 13.67 -11.94 -15.79
C ILE A 171 13.11 -12.95 -14.78
N ASP A 172 11.90 -12.70 -14.30
CA ASP A 172 11.20 -13.49 -13.28
C ASP A 172 9.73 -13.70 -13.71
N PRO A 173 9.48 -14.70 -14.57
CA PRO A 173 8.15 -14.95 -15.15
C PRO A 173 7.05 -15.21 -14.11
N GLU A 174 7.43 -15.81 -12.97
CA GLU A 174 6.48 -16.22 -11.91
C GLU A 174 6.28 -15.14 -10.84
N ARG A 175 6.93 -13.97 -10.95
CA ARG A 175 6.80 -12.91 -9.95
C ARG A 175 5.36 -12.43 -9.81
N LEU A 176 4.83 -12.48 -8.58
CA LEU A 176 3.58 -11.81 -8.23
C LEU A 176 3.77 -10.31 -8.30
N ILE A 177 3.00 -9.69 -9.17
CA ILE A 177 2.97 -8.25 -9.36
C ILE A 177 1.61 -7.73 -8.92
N ILE A 178 1.61 -6.63 -8.18
CA ILE A 178 0.42 -5.90 -7.75
C ILE A 178 0.54 -4.48 -8.29
N ILE A 179 -0.55 -3.90 -8.74
CA ILE A 179 -0.62 -2.49 -9.12
C ILE A 179 -1.68 -1.78 -8.30
N ASP A 180 -1.49 -0.52 -8.02
CA ASP A 180 -2.56 0.28 -7.43
C ASP A 180 -3.57 0.68 -8.51
N GLY A 181 -4.84 0.79 -8.15
CA GLY A 181 -5.81 1.44 -9.02
C GLY A 181 -5.45 2.92 -9.22
N ILE A 182 -6.01 3.54 -10.26
CA ILE A 182 -5.87 4.98 -10.47
C ILE A 182 -6.77 5.78 -9.51
N ASN A 183 -6.69 7.10 -9.58
CA ASN A 183 -7.36 8.01 -8.64
C ASN A 183 -7.01 7.65 -7.18
N TYR A 184 -5.70 7.58 -6.90
CA TYR A 184 -5.17 7.23 -5.57
C TYR A 184 -5.66 5.85 -5.08
N GLY A 185 -5.76 4.87 -5.98
CA GLY A 185 -6.23 3.52 -5.64
C GLY A 185 -7.75 3.39 -5.45
N ASN A 186 -8.53 4.36 -5.90
CA ASN A 186 -9.99 4.34 -5.76
C ASN A 186 -10.72 3.74 -6.97
N ILE A 187 -10.07 3.63 -8.12
CA ILE A 187 -10.67 3.12 -9.36
C ILE A 187 -9.81 1.98 -9.91
N PRO A 188 -10.38 0.79 -10.15
CA PRO A 188 -9.65 -0.34 -10.72
C PRO A 188 -9.29 -0.12 -12.19
N CYS A 189 -8.36 -0.93 -12.69
CA CYS A 189 -7.85 -0.91 -14.06
C CYS A 189 -8.18 -2.23 -14.79
N PRO A 190 -9.46 -2.46 -15.20
CA PRO A 190 -9.86 -3.69 -15.88
C PRO A 190 -9.18 -3.89 -17.22
N GLU A 191 -8.71 -2.83 -17.89
CA GLU A 191 -7.93 -2.88 -19.12
C GLU A 191 -6.59 -3.61 -18.96
N LEU A 192 -6.11 -3.78 -17.74
CA LEU A 192 -4.87 -4.49 -17.41
C LEU A 192 -5.11 -5.94 -16.97
N ALA A 193 -6.35 -6.44 -17.02
CA ALA A 193 -6.68 -7.80 -16.58
C ALA A 193 -6.00 -8.90 -17.42
N ASP A 194 -5.69 -8.63 -18.67
CA ASP A 194 -4.97 -9.54 -19.57
C ASP A 194 -3.54 -9.85 -19.11
N LEU A 195 -2.92 -8.95 -18.33
CA LEU A 195 -1.58 -9.16 -17.76
C LEU A 195 -1.58 -10.18 -16.61
N LYS A 196 -2.76 -10.58 -16.11
CA LYS A 196 -2.91 -11.53 -14.99
C LYS A 196 -2.08 -11.13 -13.77
N ILE A 197 -2.12 -9.83 -13.43
CA ILE A 197 -1.51 -9.24 -12.24
C ILE A 197 -2.60 -8.86 -11.25
N ALA A 198 -2.27 -8.81 -9.98
CA ALA A 198 -3.20 -8.38 -8.95
C ALA A 198 -3.32 -6.85 -8.90
N GLN A 199 -4.41 -6.37 -8.29
CA GLN A 199 -4.62 -4.94 -8.10
C GLN A 199 -4.90 -4.60 -6.64
N SER A 200 -4.54 -3.39 -6.24
CA SER A 200 -4.66 -2.89 -4.88
C SER A 200 -5.60 -1.69 -4.84
N CYS A 201 -6.65 -1.80 -4.03
CA CYS A 201 -7.52 -0.68 -3.67
C CYS A 201 -7.00 0.07 -2.45
N ARG A 202 -7.67 1.17 -2.11
CA ARG A 202 -7.44 1.98 -0.91
C ARG A 202 -8.68 2.08 -0.05
N GLY A 203 -8.45 2.18 1.27
CA GLY A 203 -9.48 2.33 2.27
C GLY A 203 -9.32 3.65 3.03
N TYR A 204 -9.52 4.78 2.33
CA TYR A 204 -9.43 6.10 2.97
C TYR A 204 -10.68 6.96 2.78
N LEU A 205 -11.65 6.54 1.98
CA LEU A 205 -12.86 7.33 1.80
C LEU A 205 -13.89 7.06 2.92
N PRO A 206 -14.55 8.10 3.40
CA PRO A 206 -14.47 9.52 3.02
C PRO A 206 -13.26 10.21 3.63
N ILE A 207 -12.50 10.95 2.81
CA ILE A 207 -11.25 11.60 3.22
C ILE A 207 -11.45 12.62 4.36
N THR A 208 -12.60 13.25 4.42
CA THR A 208 -12.97 14.21 5.47
C THR A 208 -13.01 13.58 6.87
N LEU A 209 -13.20 12.26 6.95
CA LEU A 209 -13.14 11.50 8.19
C LEU A 209 -11.72 10.97 8.44
N THR A 210 -11.15 10.28 7.45
CA THR A 210 -9.89 9.55 7.64
C THR A 210 -8.67 10.45 7.75
N HIS A 211 -8.72 11.65 7.16
CA HIS A 211 -7.64 12.65 7.18
C HIS A 211 -8.03 13.93 7.91
N TYR A 212 -8.99 13.86 8.84
CA TYR A 212 -9.37 15.03 9.65
C TYR A 212 -8.15 15.65 10.34
N LYS A 213 -7.92 16.95 10.08
CA LYS A 213 -6.75 17.70 10.58
C LYS A 213 -5.39 17.09 10.20
N ALA A 214 -5.30 16.43 9.07
CA ALA A 214 -4.04 15.95 8.53
C ALA A 214 -3.19 17.15 8.08
N ASN A 215 -2.09 17.39 8.76
CA ASN A 215 -1.28 18.61 8.62
C ASN A 215 -0.54 18.75 7.28
N TRP A 216 -0.48 17.70 6.49
CA TRP A 216 0.08 17.72 5.12
C TRP A 216 -0.95 18.07 4.03
N MET A 217 -2.23 18.20 4.40
CA MET A 217 -3.34 18.57 3.51
C MET A 217 -3.95 19.89 3.98
N LYS A 218 -3.81 20.97 3.20
CA LYS A 218 -4.31 22.30 3.57
C LYS A 218 -5.82 22.31 3.80
N GLU A 219 -6.58 21.60 2.99
CA GLU A 219 -8.03 21.45 3.06
C GLU A 219 -8.50 20.72 4.31
N ALA A 220 -7.66 19.88 4.92
CA ALA A 220 -8.03 19.10 6.10
C ALA A 220 -8.33 19.93 7.35
N GLU A 221 -7.84 21.15 7.43
CA GLU A 221 -8.20 22.11 8.48
C GLU A 221 -9.66 22.58 8.38
N LEU A 222 -10.26 22.52 7.19
CA LEU A 222 -11.63 22.93 6.92
C LEU A 222 -12.64 21.78 7.05
N TYR A 223 -12.16 20.54 7.27
CA TYR A 223 -13.05 19.40 7.40
C TYR A 223 -13.92 19.51 8.64
N PRO A 224 -15.21 19.17 8.55
CA PRO A 224 -16.09 19.17 9.70
C PRO A 224 -15.64 18.12 10.74
N ILE A 225 -16.09 18.28 11.99
CA ILE A 225 -15.85 17.27 13.01
C ILE A 225 -16.39 15.93 12.52
N PRO A 226 -15.56 14.87 12.43
CA PRO A 226 -15.95 13.60 11.88
C PRO A 226 -17.09 12.94 12.66
N LYS A 227 -17.98 12.32 11.91
CA LYS A 227 -19.01 11.43 12.44
C LYS A 227 -19.15 10.22 11.51
N TRP A 228 -19.57 9.10 12.04
CA TRP A 228 -19.88 7.91 11.27
C TRP A 228 -21.11 7.20 11.85
N PRO A 229 -22.12 6.86 11.01
CA PRO A 229 -22.29 7.23 9.61
C PRO A 229 -22.56 8.73 9.40
N GLY A 230 -22.51 9.17 8.13
CA GLY A 230 -22.87 10.51 7.71
C GLY A 230 -21.69 11.49 7.57
N ALA A 231 -20.46 10.99 7.35
CA ALA A 231 -19.33 11.83 6.99
C ALA A 231 -19.50 12.40 5.56
N PRO A 232 -19.36 13.72 5.35
CA PRO A 232 -19.54 14.31 4.03
C PRO A 232 -18.29 14.09 3.16
N HIS A 233 -18.49 13.71 1.88
CA HIS A 233 -17.43 13.67 0.88
C HIS A 233 -18.03 13.74 -0.53
N ASN A 234 -17.51 14.64 -1.39
CA ASN A 234 -17.98 14.82 -2.77
C ASN A 234 -19.52 14.95 -2.85
N GLU A 235 -20.08 15.92 -2.12
CA GLU A 235 -21.51 16.24 -2.09
C GLU A 235 -22.43 15.11 -1.57
N LYS A 236 -21.85 14.01 -1.06
CA LYS A 236 -22.57 12.88 -0.48
C LYS A 236 -22.29 12.75 1.01
N LEU A 237 -23.26 12.24 1.73
CA LEU A 237 -23.05 11.75 3.11
C LEU A 237 -22.74 10.24 3.02
N TRP A 238 -21.59 9.86 3.54
CA TRP A 238 -21.12 8.48 3.51
C TRP A 238 -21.64 7.70 4.70
N ASP A 239 -22.13 6.51 4.40
CA ASP A 239 -22.51 5.46 5.33
C ASP A 239 -21.99 4.10 4.80
N TYR A 240 -22.39 3.01 5.43
CA TYR A 240 -21.99 1.67 5.01
C TYR A 240 -22.40 1.33 3.57
N GLU A 241 -23.61 1.72 3.14
CA GLU A 241 -24.09 1.42 1.79
C GLU A 241 -23.33 2.22 0.71
N VAL A 242 -23.02 3.48 0.96
CA VAL A 242 -22.20 4.28 0.05
C VAL A 242 -20.78 3.73 -0.01
N MET A 243 -20.21 3.32 1.13
CA MET A 243 -18.91 2.65 1.19
C MET A 243 -18.93 1.35 0.39
N LYS A 244 -19.90 0.48 0.62
CA LYS A 244 -20.05 -0.78 -0.09
C LYS A 244 -20.11 -0.58 -1.60
N ASN A 245 -20.98 0.32 -2.08
CA ASN A 245 -21.13 0.62 -3.50
C ASN A 245 -19.83 1.17 -4.12
N HIS A 246 -18.98 1.85 -3.34
CA HIS A 246 -17.67 2.30 -3.81
C HIS A 246 -16.75 1.13 -4.22
N TYR A 247 -16.90 -0.03 -3.62
CA TYR A 247 -16.10 -1.22 -3.94
C TYR A 247 -16.70 -2.12 -5.02
N ASP A 248 -17.90 -1.83 -5.57
CA ASP A 248 -18.57 -2.68 -6.56
C ASP A 248 -17.70 -2.95 -7.80
N ASP A 249 -16.97 -1.97 -8.30
CA ASP A 249 -16.11 -2.17 -9.46
C ASP A 249 -14.87 -3.01 -9.15
N TRP A 250 -14.38 -2.96 -7.90
CA TRP A 250 -13.33 -3.85 -7.41
C TRP A 250 -13.83 -5.30 -7.29
N VAL A 251 -15.07 -5.48 -6.82
CA VAL A 251 -15.70 -6.80 -6.75
C VAL A 251 -15.91 -7.38 -8.14
N LYS A 252 -16.41 -6.59 -9.11
CA LYS A 252 -16.51 -7.02 -10.50
C LYS A 252 -15.16 -7.45 -11.08
N LEU A 253 -14.10 -6.73 -10.77
CA LEU A 253 -12.75 -7.12 -11.20
C LEU A 253 -12.28 -8.42 -10.54
N ALA A 254 -12.61 -8.63 -9.26
CA ALA A 254 -12.33 -9.88 -8.57
C ALA A 254 -13.13 -11.08 -9.17
N ASP A 255 -14.35 -10.84 -9.62
CA ASP A 255 -15.18 -11.86 -10.30
C ASP A 255 -14.61 -12.24 -11.68
N MET A 256 -13.82 -11.37 -12.30
CA MET A 256 -13.04 -11.69 -13.51
C MET A 256 -11.79 -12.57 -13.22
N GLY A 257 -11.54 -12.94 -11.95
CA GLY A 257 -10.40 -13.76 -11.55
C GLY A 257 -9.14 -12.95 -11.17
N ILE A 258 -9.22 -11.63 -11.07
CA ILE A 258 -8.10 -10.77 -10.66
C ILE A 258 -8.03 -10.71 -9.13
N GLY A 259 -6.85 -10.95 -8.57
CA GLY A 259 -6.62 -10.82 -7.14
C GLY A 259 -6.71 -9.36 -6.68
N ILE A 260 -7.48 -9.09 -5.62
CA ILE A 260 -7.65 -7.74 -5.06
C ILE A 260 -7.14 -7.72 -3.62
N HIS A 261 -6.45 -6.65 -3.24
CA HIS A 261 -5.98 -6.40 -1.87
C HIS A 261 -6.15 -4.92 -1.52
N CYS A 262 -6.59 -4.61 -0.31
CA CYS A 262 -6.59 -3.25 0.20
C CYS A 262 -5.21 -2.93 0.78
N GLY A 263 -4.30 -2.41 -0.07
CA GLY A 263 -2.89 -2.21 0.28
C GLY A 263 -2.65 -1.15 1.33
N GLU A 264 -3.58 -0.22 1.47
CA GLU A 264 -3.57 0.81 2.51
C GLU A 264 -4.99 1.17 2.94
N PHE A 265 -5.17 1.30 4.24
CA PHE A 265 -6.34 1.93 4.87
C PHE A 265 -5.96 2.48 6.24
N GLY A 266 -6.80 3.30 6.82
CA GLY A 266 -6.59 3.79 8.17
C GLY A 266 -7.22 5.14 8.42
N VAL A 267 -7.08 5.61 9.67
CA VAL A 267 -7.65 6.86 10.14
C VAL A 267 -6.63 7.63 10.94
N PHE A 268 -6.36 8.87 10.54
CA PHE A 268 -5.41 9.76 11.21
C PHE A 268 -5.81 10.00 12.68
N ASN A 269 -4.84 10.14 13.55
CA ASN A 269 -5.01 10.19 15.00
C ASN A 269 -5.76 11.43 15.55
N LYS A 270 -6.19 12.34 14.68
CA LYS A 270 -7.02 13.49 15.06
C LYS A 270 -8.52 13.23 14.90
N THR A 271 -8.91 12.19 14.19
CA THR A 271 -10.30 11.75 14.14
C THR A 271 -10.69 11.11 15.47
N PRO A 272 -11.84 11.44 16.05
CA PRO A 272 -12.30 10.84 17.31
C PRO A 272 -12.25 9.30 17.24
N HIS A 273 -11.71 8.67 18.28
CA HIS A 273 -11.37 7.24 18.26
C HIS A 273 -12.59 6.32 18.04
N ASN A 274 -13.72 6.65 18.69
CA ASN A 274 -14.95 5.90 18.51
C ASN A 274 -15.48 5.99 17.06
N VAL A 275 -15.34 7.14 16.40
CA VAL A 275 -15.71 7.33 14.99
C VAL A 275 -14.77 6.53 14.09
N ALA A 276 -13.45 6.56 14.39
CA ALA A 276 -12.46 5.79 13.66
C ALA A 276 -12.76 4.29 13.73
N LEU A 277 -13.04 3.75 14.93
CA LEU A 277 -13.36 2.33 15.10
C LEU A 277 -14.64 1.92 14.36
N SER A 278 -15.71 2.72 14.44
CA SER A 278 -16.97 2.40 13.76
C SER A 278 -16.80 2.39 12.24
N TRP A 279 -16.08 3.38 11.68
CA TRP A 279 -15.79 3.43 10.26
C TRP A 279 -14.89 2.27 9.81
N MET A 280 -13.82 1.96 10.59
CA MET A 280 -12.93 0.84 10.29
C MET A 280 -13.67 -0.50 10.33
N GLU A 281 -14.59 -0.68 11.28
CA GLU A 281 -15.38 -1.91 11.37
C GLU A 281 -16.21 -2.14 10.11
N ASP A 282 -16.92 -1.12 9.64
CA ASP A 282 -17.72 -1.19 8.42
C ASP A 282 -16.84 -1.47 7.18
N LEU A 283 -15.68 -0.83 7.07
CA LEU A 283 -14.72 -1.13 5.99
C LEU A 283 -14.25 -2.60 6.04
N LEU A 284 -13.86 -3.08 7.22
CA LEU A 284 -13.36 -4.44 7.39
C LEU A 284 -14.46 -5.49 7.14
N ILE A 285 -15.71 -5.22 7.52
CA ILE A 285 -16.87 -6.05 7.15
C ILE A 285 -16.98 -6.14 5.63
N ASN A 286 -16.93 -4.99 4.94
CA ASN A 286 -17.05 -4.97 3.48
C ASN A 286 -15.92 -5.73 2.79
N LEU A 287 -14.66 -5.46 3.15
CA LEU A 287 -13.49 -6.16 2.57
C LEU A 287 -13.56 -7.67 2.81
N THR A 288 -13.89 -8.08 4.04
CA THR A 288 -13.98 -9.51 4.42
C THR A 288 -15.10 -10.24 3.68
N SER A 289 -16.25 -9.59 3.47
CA SER A 289 -17.38 -10.18 2.75
C SER A 289 -17.04 -10.54 1.30
N HIS A 290 -16.04 -9.86 0.71
CA HIS A 290 -15.54 -10.11 -0.64
C HIS A 290 -14.19 -10.86 -0.66
N ASN A 291 -13.75 -11.43 0.47
CA ASN A 291 -12.47 -12.10 0.62
C ASN A 291 -11.25 -11.21 0.23
N ILE A 292 -11.35 -9.90 0.41
CA ILE A 292 -10.27 -8.95 0.16
C ILE A 292 -9.44 -8.81 1.43
N GLY A 293 -8.13 -9.04 1.32
CA GLY A 293 -7.16 -8.80 2.39
C GLY A 293 -6.83 -7.33 2.56
N PHE A 294 -6.13 -6.98 3.63
CA PHE A 294 -5.85 -5.57 3.97
C PHE A 294 -4.49 -5.34 4.63
N ALA A 295 -3.97 -4.13 4.49
CA ALA A 295 -2.83 -3.64 5.26
C ALA A 295 -3.11 -2.26 5.85
N LEU A 296 -3.13 -2.14 7.19
CA LEU A 296 -3.26 -0.87 7.87
C LEU A 296 -2.07 0.04 7.52
N TRP A 297 -2.33 1.32 7.30
CA TRP A 297 -1.28 2.30 7.06
C TRP A 297 -0.51 2.61 8.34
N GLY A 298 0.61 1.90 8.48
CA GLY A 298 1.49 1.90 9.63
C GLY A 298 1.12 0.88 10.71
N PHE A 299 2.12 0.08 11.11
CA PHE A 299 2.07 -0.65 12.37
C PHE A 299 2.22 0.32 13.55
N ARG A 300 3.13 1.30 13.40
CA ARG A 300 3.41 2.40 14.32
C ARG A 300 2.95 3.74 13.79
N GLY A 301 2.87 4.73 14.68
CA GLY A 301 2.62 6.13 14.33
C GLY A 301 1.15 6.46 14.13
N ALA A 302 0.88 7.61 13.55
CA ALA A 302 -0.41 8.31 13.64
C ALA A 302 -1.65 7.55 13.11
N PHE A 303 -1.47 6.57 12.23
CA PHE A 303 -2.53 5.69 11.73
C PHE A 303 -2.48 4.29 12.35
N GLY A 304 -1.38 3.97 13.05
CA GLY A 304 -1.08 2.62 13.53
C GLY A 304 -1.75 2.25 14.85
N ILE A 305 -1.53 1.01 15.24
CA ILE A 305 -1.96 0.48 16.54
C ILE A 305 -0.95 0.74 17.65
N VAL A 306 0.32 1.01 17.30
CA VAL A 306 1.42 1.25 18.24
C VAL A 306 1.82 2.72 18.20
N ASP A 307 1.92 3.33 19.38
CA ASP A 307 2.39 4.71 19.57
C ASP A 307 1.69 5.73 18.64
N SER A 308 0.37 5.57 18.42
CA SER A 308 -0.37 6.40 17.48
C SER A 308 -0.60 7.84 17.96
N ASN A 309 -0.29 8.14 19.23
CA ASN A 309 -0.44 9.47 19.84
C ASN A 309 -1.87 10.05 19.73
N ARG A 310 -2.89 9.20 19.78
CA ARG A 310 -4.28 9.63 19.92
C ARG A 310 -4.50 10.19 21.34
N SER A 311 -5.11 11.36 21.44
CA SER A 311 -5.36 12.01 22.74
C SER A 311 -6.54 11.41 23.50
N ASP A 312 -7.37 10.63 22.82
CA ASP A 312 -8.61 10.03 23.33
C ASP A 312 -8.52 8.50 23.50
N VAL A 313 -7.28 7.96 23.55
CA VAL A 313 -6.98 6.54 23.78
C VAL A 313 -6.18 6.35 25.06
N VAL A 314 -6.61 5.42 25.89
CA VAL A 314 -5.78 4.87 26.98
C VAL A 314 -5.01 3.68 26.43
N TYR A 315 -3.70 3.86 26.27
CA TYR A 315 -2.83 2.82 25.74
C TYR A 315 -2.55 1.73 26.76
N GLU A 316 -2.57 0.50 26.31
CA GLU A 316 -2.14 -0.66 27.07
C GLU A 316 -0.62 -0.91 26.87
N LYS A 317 0.08 -1.18 27.95
CA LYS A 317 1.45 -1.74 27.87
C LYS A 317 1.36 -3.24 27.61
N TYR A 318 1.68 -3.64 26.39
CA TYR A 318 1.59 -5.03 25.98
C TYR A 318 2.86 -5.46 25.22
N LEU A 319 3.57 -6.45 25.74
CA LEU A 319 4.83 -6.96 25.17
C LEU A 319 5.87 -5.86 24.82
N GLY A 320 5.94 -4.81 25.66
CA GLY A 320 6.86 -3.69 25.46
C GLY A 320 6.32 -2.55 24.55
N TYR A 321 5.12 -2.69 23.99
CA TYR A 321 4.47 -1.70 23.14
C TYR A 321 3.43 -0.86 23.90
N ASN A 322 3.20 0.37 23.44
CA ASN A 322 2.00 1.14 23.79
C ASN A 322 0.93 0.87 22.73
N ILE A 323 -0.01 0.00 23.01
CA ILE A 323 -1.01 -0.46 22.03
C ILE A 323 -2.34 0.23 22.24
N ASP A 324 -2.94 0.68 21.14
CA ASP A 324 -4.37 0.94 21.03
C ASP A 324 -5.10 -0.41 21.01
N ARG A 325 -5.49 -0.90 22.20
CA ARG A 325 -6.08 -2.24 22.36
C ARG A 325 -7.37 -2.41 21.57
N LYS A 326 -8.23 -1.40 21.52
CA LYS A 326 -9.50 -1.50 20.81
C LYS A 326 -9.32 -1.62 19.31
N MET A 327 -8.41 -0.82 18.74
CA MET A 327 -8.09 -0.91 17.31
C MET A 327 -7.40 -2.24 16.98
N PHE A 328 -6.51 -2.70 17.84
CA PHE A 328 -5.84 -3.99 17.65
C PHE A 328 -6.83 -5.16 17.69
N ASP A 329 -7.73 -5.20 18.69
CA ASP A 329 -8.75 -6.25 18.81
C ASP A 329 -9.72 -6.22 17.60
N LEU A 330 -10.04 -5.03 17.08
CA LEU A 330 -10.83 -4.89 15.87
C LEU A 330 -10.13 -5.54 14.66
N LEU A 331 -8.83 -5.29 14.47
CA LEU A 331 -8.07 -5.92 13.38
C LEU A 331 -7.94 -7.44 13.52
N LEU A 332 -7.84 -7.94 14.75
CA LEU A 332 -7.79 -9.38 15.03
C LEU A 332 -9.11 -10.09 14.70
N LYS A 333 -10.24 -9.39 14.84
CA LYS A 333 -11.58 -9.92 14.57
C LYS A 333 -11.79 -10.23 13.08
N TYR A 334 -11.18 -9.47 12.22
CA TYR A 334 -11.35 -9.56 10.77
C TYR A 334 -10.09 -10.07 10.08
#